data_3f14830124590be7274fab9e9c6f5a77
#
_entry.id   3f14830124590be7274fab9e9c6f5a77
#
_cell.length_a   1.000
_cell.length_b   1.000
_cell.length_c   1.000
_cell.angle_alpha   90.00
_cell.angle_beta   90.00
_cell.angle_gamma   90.00
#
_symmetry.space_group_name_H-M   'P 1'
#
loop_
_entity.id
_entity.type
_entity.pdbx_description
1 polymer ?
#
loop_
_entity_poly.entity_id
_entity_poly.type
_entity_poly.pdbx_seq_one_letter_code
_entity_poly.pdbx_strand_id
1 'polypeptide(L)'
;MIDRKKSLHFVLDCALIAALACLFALNYELFVAPNQFAPSGVNGIAAMIEYVTDGAFSVGFFSLLVNIPLCVLAFFLIDRAFAVKTFVFSLVYSGALLLLQMIDLSSFQYNAENVDTIFPALIAGAVSGFVYGLVFRRNGSTAGLDIVAKYISKKDPLLNFFWINFAFNAAIAAVSYFVYTVPGEGGAVLHDYKP
;
A
#
# COMPACT_ATOMS: atom_id res chain seq x y z
N MET A 1 -3.89 27.14 26.14
CA MET A 1 -4.20 25.86 26.81
C MET A 1 -4.56 24.88 25.70
N ILE A 2 -3.65 23.99 25.30
CA ILE A 2 -3.91 22.97 24.27
C ILE A 2 -5.02 22.08 24.82
N ASP A 3 -6.11 21.96 24.07
CA ASP A 3 -7.29 21.23 24.47
C ASP A 3 -6.89 19.74 24.64
N ARG A 4 -6.76 19.32 25.91
CA ARG A 4 -6.28 17.97 26.30
C ARG A 4 -7.08 16.87 25.61
N LYS A 5 -8.36 17.11 25.31
CA LYS A 5 -9.22 16.20 24.56
C LYS A 5 -8.78 16.06 23.10
N LYS A 6 -8.45 17.16 22.42
CA LYS A 6 -7.99 17.11 21.02
C LYS A 6 -6.66 16.39 20.87
N SER A 7 -5.74 16.63 21.81
CA SER A 7 -4.45 15.92 21.84
C SER A 7 -4.64 14.42 22.06
N LEU A 8 -5.52 14.03 23.00
CA LEU A 8 -5.82 12.62 23.26
C LEU A 8 -6.43 11.91 22.02
N HIS A 9 -7.40 12.55 21.37
CA HIS A 9 -7.99 11.99 20.13
C HIS A 9 -6.96 11.84 19.02
N PHE A 10 -6.04 12.79 18.86
CA PHE A 10 -4.97 12.70 17.87
C PHE A 10 -4.04 11.51 18.14
N VAL A 11 -3.65 11.29 19.40
CA VAL A 11 -2.80 10.15 19.81
C VAL A 11 -3.53 8.82 19.59
N LEU A 12 -4.83 8.75 19.93
CA LEU A 12 -5.65 7.55 19.68
C LEU A 12 -5.80 7.26 18.19
N ASP A 13 -5.95 8.28 17.36
CA ASP A 13 -5.98 8.13 15.90
C ASP A 13 -4.64 7.58 15.38
N CYS A 14 -3.50 8.10 15.86
CA CYS A 14 -2.18 7.59 15.49
C CYS A 14 -1.98 6.13 15.92
N ALA A 15 -2.41 5.77 17.12
CA ALA A 15 -2.32 4.39 17.62
C ALA A 15 -3.19 3.42 16.78
N LEU A 16 -4.41 3.83 16.42
CA LEU A 16 -5.28 3.05 15.54
C LEU A 16 -4.65 2.90 14.15
N ILE A 17 -4.12 3.98 13.58
CA ILE A 17 -3.47 3.97 12.27
C ILE A 17 -2.23 3.07 12.28
N ALA A 18 -1.45 3.06 13.36
CA ALA A 18 -0.32 2.14 13.52
C ALA A 18 -0.76 0.67 13.55
N ALA A 19 -1.83 0.36 14.29
CA ALA A 19 -2.40 -1.01 14.30
C ALA A 19 -2.91 -1.43 12.92
N LEU A 20 -3.57 -0.53 12.19
CA LEU A 20 -4.04 -0.77 10.82
C LEU A 20 -2.87 -0.96 9.84
N ALA A 21 -1.76 -0.25 10.04
CA ALA A 21 -0.55 -0.43 9.24
C ALA A 21 0.09 -1.81 9.44
N CYS A 22 0.11 -2.32 10.68
CA CYS A 22 0.55 -3.69 10.96
C CYS A 22 -0.37 -4.73 10.31
N LEU A 23 -1.69 -4.54 10.39
CA LEU A 23 -2.65 -5.41 9.72
C LEU A 23 -2.46 -5.40 8.19
N PHE A 24 -2.17 -4.23 7.64
CA PHE A 24 -1.91 -4.09 6.19
C PHE A 24 -0.62 -4.77 5.76
N ALA A 25 0.44 -4.72 6.59
CA ALA A 25 1.69 -5.44 6.35
C ALA A 25 1.50 -6.97 6.41
N LEU A 26 0.74 -7.46 7.39
CA LEU A 26 0.39 -8.87 7.48
C LEU A 26 -0.43 -9.33 6.26
N ASN A 27 -1.39 -8.54 5.84
CA ASN A 27 -2.17 -8.83 4.62
C ASN A 27 -1.28 -8.92 3.38
N TYR A 28 -0.29 -8.05 3.26
CA TYR A 28 0.67 -8.09 2.17
C TYR A 28 1.48 -9.39 2.18
N GLU A 29 2.12 -9.74 3.30
CA GLU A 29 3.00 -10.90 3.41
C GLU A 29 2.25 -12.24 3.31
N LEU A 30 1.00 -12.30 3.78
CA LEU A 30 0.24 -13.56 3.79
C LEU A 30 -0.51 -13.85 2.49
N PHE A 31 -1.00 -12.82 1.81
CA PHE A 31 -1.90 -12.98 0.66
C PHE A 31 -1.42 -12.33 -0.63
N VAL A 32 -0.73 -11.18 -0.55
CA VAL A 32 -0.33 -10.41 -1.74
C VAL A 32 0.99 -10.92 -2.30
N ALA A 33 2.04 -10.94 -1.49
CA ALA A 33 3.38 -11.32 -1.90
C ALA A 33 3.46 -12.78 -2.43
N PRO A 34 2.89 -13.79 -1.76
CA PRO A 34 2.98 -15.18 -2.23
C PRO A 34 2.27 -15.41 -3.56
N ASN A 35 1.23 -14.62 -3.85
CA ASN A 35 0.45 -14.73 -5.09
C ASN A 35 0.88 -13.72 -6.16
N GLN A 36 1.94 -12.94 -5.91
CA GLN A 36 2.47 -11.94 -6.84
C GLN A 36 1.41 -10.92 -7.31
N PHE A 37 0.46 -10.56 -6.44
CA PHE A 37 -0.51 -9.53 -6.77
C PHE A 37 0.15 -8.15 -6.77
N ALA A 38 -0.29 -7.27 -7.67
CA ALA A 38 0.10 -5.87 -7.66
C ALA A 38 -0.75 -5.08 -6.64
N PRO A 39 -0.22 -4.71 -5.47
CA PRO A 39 -0.96 -3.87 -4.55
C PRO A 39 -1.17 -2.47 -5.13
N SER A 40 -2.09 -1.72 -4.54
CA SER A 40 -2.40 -0.36 -4.97
C SER A 40 -1.28 0.64 -4.62
N GLY A 41 -1.24 1.74 -5.37
CA GLY A 41 -0.38 2.89 -5.07
C GLY A 41 1.12 2.63 -5.27
N VAL A 42 1.94 3.32 -4.49
CA VAL A 42 3.41 3.18 -4.52
C VAL A 42 3.85 1.75 -4.20
N ASN A 43 3.10 1.03 -3.39
CA ASN A 43 3.42 -0.36 -3.05
C ASN A 43 3.33 -1.28 -4.28
N GLY A 44 2.42 -1.01 -5.22
CA GLY A 44 2.35 -1.74 -6.50
C GLY A 44 3.58 -1.50 -7.36
N ILE A 45 4.04 -0.26 -7.42
CA ILE A 45 5.30 0.07 -8.11
C ILE A 45 6.49 -0.61 -7.42
N ALA A 46 6.52 -0.58 -6.08
CA ALA A 46 7.57 -1.22 -5.29
C ALA A 46 7.60 -2.74 -5.51
N ALA A 47 6.44 -3.40 -5.54
CA ALA A 47 6.32 -4.83 -5.80
C ALA A 47 6.80 -5.21 -7.22
N MET A 48 6.47 -4.40 -8.23
CA MET A 48 7.00 -4.58 -9.58
C MET A 48 8.53 -4.43 -9.64
N ILE A 49 9.10 -3.47 -8.91
CA ILE A 49 10.56 -3.29 -8.82
C ILE A 49 11.20 -4.46 -8.10
N GLU A 50 10.64 -4.91 -6.97
CA GLU A 50 11.13 -6.10 -6.25
C GLU A 50 11.13 -7.33 -7.16
N TYR A 51 10.06 -7.54 -7.93
CA TYR A 51 9.95 -8.64 -8.90
C TYR A 51 11.03 -8.57 -9.99
N VAL A 52 11.21 -7.40 -10.63
CA VAL A 52 12.19 -7.22 -11.73
C VAL A 52 13.63 -7.28 -11.24
N THR A 53 13.89 -6.95 -9.98
CA THR A 53 15.22 -6.95 -9.36
C THR A 53 15.55 -8.22 -8.59
N ASP A 54 14.72 -9.27 -8.70
CA ASP A 54 14.88 -10.54 -7.97
C ASP A 54 15.08 -10.33 -6.45
N GLY A 55 14.29 -9.40 -5.86
CA GLY A 55 14.33 -9.11 -4.43
C GLY A 55 15.46 -8.20 -3.96
N ALA A 56 16.26 -7.61 -4.87
CA ALA A 56 17.35 -6.69 -4.48
C ALA A 56 16.83 -5.44 -3.72
N PHE A 57 15.60 -5.02 -4.01
CA PHE A 57 14.93 -3.92 -3.32
C PHE A 57 13.60 -4.38 -2.76
N SER A 58 13.51 -4.51 -1.43
CA SER A 58 12.24 -4.90 -0.80
C SER A 58 11.18 -3.81 -0.89
N VAL A 59 9.91 -4.22 -0.99
CA VAL A 59 8.74 -3.31 -1.00
C VAL A 59 8.76 -2.38 0.21
N GLY A 60 9.09 -2.89 1.39
CA GLY A 60 9.16 -2.09 2.61
C GLY A 60 10.18 -0.95 2.52
N PHE A 61 11.38 -1.24 2.02
CA PHE A 61 12.44 -0.24 1.85
C PHE A 61 12.08 0.81 0.80
N PHE A 62 11.63 0.37 -0.38
CA PHE A 62 11.24 1.28 -1.45
C PHE A 62 10.05 2.15 -1.07
N SER A 63 9.06 1.55 -0.43
CA SER A 63 7.88 2.27 0.08
C SER A 63 8.29 3.37 1.05
N LEU A 64 9.18 3.09 2.00
CA LEU A 64 9.69 4.07 2.95
C LEU A 64 10.44 5.22 2.23
N LEU A 65 11.32 4.87 1.30
CA LEU A 65 12.14 5.83 0.54
C LEU A 65 11.28 6.83 -0.22
N VAL A 66 10.19 6.37 -0.86
CA VAL A 66 9.29 7.24 -1.63
C VAL A 66 8.31 8.00 -0.72
N ASN A 67 7.84 7.37 0.35
CA ASN A 67 6.82 7.95 1.21
C ASN A 67 7.37 9.06 2.13
N ILE A 68 8.64 9.01 2.53
CA ILE A 68 9.23 10.09 3.35
C ILE A 68 9.13 11.46 2.64
N PRO A 69 9.66 11.65 1.41
CA PRO A 69 9.52 12.94 0.73
C PRO A 69 8.06 13.32 0.44
N LEU A 70 7.18 12.36 0.13
CA LEU A 70 5.77 12.64 -0.08
C LEU A 70 5.08 13.11 1.21
N CYS A 71 5.41 12.54 2.36
CA CYS A 71 4.89 12.99 3.66
C CYS A 71 5.39 14.40 4.01
N VAL A 72 6.66 14.72 3.70
CA VAL A 72 7.19 16.08 3.86
C VAL A 72 6.42 17.07 2.98
N LEU A 73 6.18 16.73 1.72
CA LEU A 73 5.35 17.56 0.83
C LEU A 73 3.93 17.72 1.36
N ALA A 74 3.31 16.64 1.85
CA ALA A 74 1.98 16.68 2.45
C ALA A 74 1.91 17.63 3.65
N PHE A 75 2.96 17.69 4.47
CA PHE A 75 3.03 18.56 5.65
C PHE A 75 2.95 20.04 5.27
N PHE A 76 3.57 20.44 4.17
CA PHE A 76 3.57 21.83 3.71
C PHE A 76 2.38 22.17 2.79
N LEU A 77 1.94 21.22 1.94
CA LEU A 77 1.00 21.47 0.87
C LEU A 77 -0.45 21.07 1.22
N ILE A 78 -0.65 20.12 2.13
CA ILE A 78 -1.99 19.60 2.44
C ILE A 78 -2.42 20.03 3.84
N ASP A 79 -2.00 19.30 4.87
CA ASP A 79 -2.33 19.55 6.27
C ASP A 79 -1.34 18.80 7.19
N ARG A 80 -0.95 19.45 8.30
CA ARG A 80 0.04 18.90 9.24
C ARG A 80 -0.46 17.63 9.94
N ALA A 81 -1.72 17.62 10.37
CA ALA A 81 -2.30 16.48 11.06
C ALA A 81 -2.43 15.28 10.12
N PHE A 82 -2.85 15.50 8.88
CA PHE A 82 -2.88 14.50 7.82
C PHE A 82 -1.48 13.93 7.56
N ALA A 83 -0.49 14.79 7.37
CA ALA A 83 0.88 14.37 7.08
C ALA A 83 1.51 13.52 8.20
N VAL A 84 1.33 13.92 9.47
CA VAL A 84 1.84 13.16 10.62
C VAL A 84 1.18 11.77 10.71
N LYS A 85 -0.14 11.69 10.56
CA LYS A 85 -0.87 10.42 10.59
C LYS A 85 -0.45 9.49 9.44
N THR A 86 -0.28 10.05 8.25
CA THR A 86 0.21 9.34 7.06
C THR A 86 1.65 8.87 7.23
N PHE A 87 2.51 9.70 7.82
CA PHE A 87 3.88 9.31 8.15
C PHE A 87 3.94 8.16 9.16
N VAL A 88 3.09 8.20 10.21
CA VAL A 88 2.96 7.09 11.18
C VAL A 88 2.56 5.81 10.45
N PHE A 89 1.56 5.86 9.56
CA PHE A 89 1.18 4.68 8.76
C PHE A 89 2.36 4.15 7.96
N SER A 90 3.02 5.01 7.17
CA SER A 90 4.13 4.62 6.29
C SER A 90 5.29 4.01 7.07
N LEU A 91 5.70 4.65 8.17
CA LEU A 91 6.81 4.18 9.00
C LEU A 91 6.52 2.81 9.63
N VAL A 92 5.33 2.65 10.21
CA VAL A 92 4.92 1.39 10.86
C VAL A 92 4.73 0.29 9.82
N TYR A 93 4.08 0.59 8.70
CA TYR A 93 3.89 -0.37 7.61
C TYR A 93 5.22 -0.88 7.05
N SER A 94 6.11 0.03 6.66
CA SER A 94 7.42 -0.34 6.11
C SER A 94 8.28 -1.07 7.13
N GLY A 95 8.28 -0.63 8.38
CA GLY A 95 8.99 -1.31 9.47
C GLY A 95 8.44 -2.70 9.75
N ALA A 96 7.11 -2.86 9.74
CA ALA A 96 6.45 -4.15 9.91
C ALA A 96 6.77 -5.11 8.75
N LEU A 97 6.76 -4.63 7.49
CA LEU A 97 7.17 -5.43 6.34
C LEU A 97 8.60 -5.93 6.48
N LEU A 98 9.55 -5.03 6.78
CA LEU A 98 10.95 -5.41 6.95
C LEU A 98 11.15 -6.44 8.06
N LEU A 99 10.40 -6.32 9.17
CA LEU A 99 10.44 -7.29 10.26
C LEU A 99 9.82 -8.64 9.86
N LEU A 100 8.67 -8.62 9.16
CA LEU A 100 8.00 -9.84 8.71
C LEU A 100 8.83 -10.61 7.67
N GLN A 101 9.54 -9.91 6.79
CA GLN A 101 10.46 -10.51 5.81
C GLN A 101 11.68 -11.18 6.45
N MET A 102 12.03 -10.81 7.70
CA MET A 102 13.09 -11.48 8.47
C MET A 102 12.62 -12.78 9.14
N ILE A 103 11.31 -13.02 9.21
CA ILE A 103 10.69 -14.18 9.85
C ILE A 103 10.20 -15.11 8.76
N ASP A 104 10.50 -16.41 8.89
CA ASP A 104 9.96 -17.41 7.98
C ASP A 104 8.45 -17.61 8.24
N LEU A 105 7.63 -17.01 7.40
CA LEU A 105 6.18 -17.07 7.44
C LEU A 105 5.61 -18.07 6.41
N SER A 106 6.45 -18.84 5.74
CA SER A 106 6.04 -19.75 4.65
C SER A 106 4.91 -20.70 5.04
N SER A 107 4.86 -21.14 6.30
CA SER A 107 3.80 -22.03 6.81
C SER A 107 2.44 -21.34 6.97
N PHE A 108 2.39 -20.01 6.99
CA PHE A 108 1.18 -19.19 7.15
C PHE A 108 0.77 -18.48 5.84
N GLN A 109 1.67 -18.42 4.89
CA GLN A 109 1.41 -17.80 3.60
C GLN A 109 0.42 -18.65 2.80
N TYR A 110 -0.61 -18.01 2.26
CA TYR A 110 -1.54 -18.65 1.36
C TYR A 110 -1.06 -18.47 -0.09
N ASN A 111 -0.45 -19.50 -0.63
CA ASN A 111 -0.08 -19.55 -2.04
C ASN A 111 -1.09 -20.42 -2.81
N ALA A 112 -1.79 -19.84 -3.75
CA ALA A 112 -2.82 -20.50 -4.53
C ALA A 112 -2.26 -21.37 -5.67
N GLU A 113 -0.93 -21.47 -5.84
CA GLU A 113 -0.25 -22.24 -6.91
C GLU A 113 -0.89 -22.05 -8.31
N ASN A 114 -1.40 -20.86 -8.58
CA ASN A 114 -2.10 -20.47 -9.81
C ASN A 114 -3.45 -21.17 -10.09
N VAL A 115 -4.02 -21.90 -9.11
CA VAL A 115 -5.27 -22.65 -9.33
C VAL A 115 -6.49 -21.84 -8.86
N ASP A 116 -6.45 -21.27 -7.66
CA ASP A 116 -7.59 -20.55 -7.04
C ASP A 116 -7.18 -19.16 -6.52
N THR A 117 -6.61 -18.33 -7.38
CA THR A 117 -6.12 -16.97 -7.03
C THR A 117 -7.22 -16.01 -6.60
N ILE A 118 -8.49 -16.30 -6.91
CA ILE A 118 -9.61 -15.43 -6.57
C ILE A 118 -9.83 -15.29 -5.06
N PHE A 119 -9.61 -16.36 -4.28
CA PHE A 119 -9.80 -16.31 -2.83
C PHE A 119 -8.80 -15.39 -2.12
N PRO A 120 -7.47 -15.55 -2.33
CA PRO A 120 -6.50 -14.64 -1.72
C PRO A 120 -6.66 -13.21 -2.24
N ALA A 121 -7.07 -12.99 -3.50
CA ALA A 121 -7.36 -11.66 -4.03
C ALA A 121 -8.55 -11.00 -3.34
N LEU A 122 -9.65 -11.74 -3.11
CA LEU A 122 -10.81 -11.24 -2.37
C LEU A 122 -10.48 -10.90 -0.92
N ILE A 123 -9.72 -11.77 -0.23
CA ILE A 123 -9.30 -11.51 1.16
C ILE A 123 -8.38 -10.30 1.21
N ALA A 124 -7.35 -10.26 0.37
CA ALA A 124 -6.41 -9.15 0.30
C ALA A 124 -7.12 -7.83 -0.01
N GLY A 125 -8.06 -7.84 -0.96
CA GLY A 125 -8.86 -6.68 -1.32
C GLY A 125 -9.80 -6.21 -0.21
N ALA A 126 -10.48 -7.14 0.47
CA ALA A 126 -11.38 -6.82 1.57
C ALA A 126 -10.63 -6.22 2.76
N VAL A 127 -9.50 -6.80 3.16
CA VAL A 127 -8.65 -6.28 4.24
C VAL A 127 -8.08 -4.92 3.86
N SER A 128 -7.57 -4.77 2.63
CA SER A 128 -7.07 -3.49 2.13
C SER A 128 -8.15 -2.41 2.14
N GLY A 129 -9.33 -2.71 1.62
CA GLY A 129 -10.47 -1.78 1.59
C GLY A 129 -10.92 -1.35 3.00
N PHE A 130 -10.92 -2.28 3.96
CA PHE A 130 -11.22 -1.99 5.36
C PHE A 130 -10.17 -1.04 5.98
N VAL A 131 -8.89 -1.33 5.77
CA VAL A 131 -7.78 -0.49 6.26
C VAL A 131 -7.85 0.91 5.64
N TYR A 132 -7.99 1.01 4.31
CA TYR A 132 -8.15 2.30 3.61
C TYR A 132 -9.32 3.10 4.16
N GLY A 133 -10.49 2.48 4.29
CA GLY A 133 -11.70 3.14 4.78
C GLY A 133 -11.52 3.74 6.17
N LEU A 134 -10.89 3.00 7.10
CA LEU A 134 -10.65 3.48 8.46
C LEU A 134 -9.57 4.57 8.52
N VAL A 135 -8.47 4.42 7.78
CA VAL A 135 -7.38 5.39 7.75
C VAL A 135 -7.87 6.73 7.17
N PHE A 136 -8.59 6.70 6.04
CA PHE A 136 -9.15 7.92 5.44
C PHE A 136 -10.20 8.59 6.34
N ARG A 137 -11.04 7.80 7.02
CA ARG A 137 -12.02 8.31 7.99
C ARG A 137 -11.36 9.06 9.16
N ARG A 138 -10.11 8.73 9.49
CA ARG A 138 -9.31 9.41 10.53
C ARG A 138 -8.46 10.56 9.99
N ASN A 139 -8.72 11.02 8.76
CA ASN A 139 -7.91 12.03 8.07
C ASN A 139 -6.43 11.65 8.02
N GLY A 140 -6.15 10.40 7.68
CA GLY A 140 -4.84 9.88 7.34
C GLY A 140 -4.85 9.31 5.92
N SER A 141 -3.74 8.71 5.50
CA SER A 141 -3.58 8.01 4.23
C SER A 141 -2.65 6.82 4.42
N THR A 142 -2.72 5.87 3.51
CA THR A 142 -1.75 4.77 3.41
C THR A 142 -0.43 5.21 2.77
N ALA A 143 -0.27 6.51 2.55
CA ALA A 143 0.84 7.18 1.87
C ALA A 143 0.87 6.94 0.35
N GLY A 144 1.98 7.25 -0.31
CA GLY A 144 2.12 7.03 -1.74
C GLY A 144 1.27 7.96 -2.60
N LEU A 145 0.68 7.41 -3.65
CA LEU A 145 -0.14 8.15 -4.63
C LEU A 145 -1.40 8.76 -4.02
N ASP A 146 -1.86 8.26 -2.89
CA ASP A 146 -2.97 8.87 -2.13
C ASP A 146 -2.67 10.33 -1.75
N ILE A 147 -1.40 10.62 -1.38
CA ILE A 147 -0.97 12.00 -1.07
C ILE A 147 -1.11 12.89 -2.29
N VAL A 148 -0.68 12.37 -3.45
CA VAL A 148 -0.79 13.10 -4.72
C VAL A 148 -2.26 13.34 -5.09
N ALA A 149 -3.10 12.30 -4.99
CA ALA A 149 -4.53 12.40 -5.23
C ALA A 149 -5.21 13.41 -4.28
N LYS A 150 -4.83 13.39 -3.00
CA LYS A 150 -5.34 14.35 -2.00
C LYS A 150 -4.92 15.79 -2.30
N TYR A 151 -3.68 15.99 -2.74
CA TYR A 151 -3.19 17.32 -3.14
C TYR A 151 -3.93 17.86 -4.36
N ILE A 152 -4.12 17.03 -5.41
CA ILE A 152 -4.86 17.41 -6.62
C ILE A 152 -6.30 17.79 -6.26
N SER A 153 -7.00 16.92 -5.51
CA SER A 153 -8.38 17.19 -5.08
C SER A 153 -8.52 18.40 -4.15
N LYS A 154 -7.47 18.75 -3.39
CA LYS A 154 -7.45 19.99 -2.60
C LYS A 154 -7.30 21.22 -3.49
N LYS A 155 -6.54 21.11 -4.58
CA LYS A 155 -6.28 22.22 -5.50
C LYS A 155 -7.45 22.48 -6.45
N ASP A 156 -8.11 21.42 -6.88
CA ASP A 156 -9.30 21.48 -7.73
C ASP A 156 -10.45 20.69 -7.09
N PRO A 157 -11.41 21.39 -6.43
CA PRO A 157 -12.55 20.75 -5.78
C PRO A 157 -13.51 19.99 -6.72
N LEU A 158 -13.42 20.22 -8.03
CA LEU A 158 -14.22 19.48 -9.03
C LEU A 158 -13.68 18.05 -9.21
N LEU A 159 -12.40 17.83 -8.91
CA LEU A 159 -11.76 16.52 -9.00
C LEU A 159 -11.91 15.76 -7.68
N ASN A 160 -12.74 14.73 -7.71
CA ASN A 160 -12.96 13.89 -6.54
C ASN A 160 -11.74 13.01 -6.25
N PHE A 161 -11.25 13.05 -5.02
CA PHE A 161 -10.12 12.25 -4.52
C PHE A 161 -10.21 10.75 -4.91
N PHE A 162 -11.40 10.15 -4.74
CA PHE A 162 -11.58 8.73 -5.00
C PHE A 162 -11.41 8.37 -6.48
N TRP A 163 -11.87 9.22 -7.41
CA TRP A 163 -11.71 9.00 -8.84
C TRP A 163 -10.27 9.15 -9.29
N ILE A 164 -9.53 10.13 -8.73
CA ILE A 164 -8.09 10.29 -9.02
C ILE A 164 -7.32 9.06 -8.54
N ASN A 165 -7.60 8.63 -7.31
CA ASN A 165 -6.95 7.46 -6.73
C ASN A 165 -7.29 6.17 -7.50
N PHE A 166 -8.55 6.00 -7.91
CA PHE A 166 -8.96 4.90 -8.78
C PHE A 166 -8.19 4.90 -10.11
N ALA A 167 -8.06 6.06 -10.76
CA ALA A 167 -7.32 6.18 -12.02
C ALA A 167 -5.84 5.80 -11.88
N PHE A 168 -5.19 6.24 -10.78
CA PHE A 168 -3.80 5.84 -10.51
C PHE A 168 -3.68 4.33 -10.29
N ASN A 169 -4.57 3.74 -9.50
CA ASN A 169 -4.52 2.31 -9.22
C ASN A 169 -4.86 1.47 -10.47
N ALA A 170 -5.79 1.91 -11.30
CA ALA A 170 -6.10 1.26 -12.58
C ALA A 170 -4.90 1.32 -13.54
N ALA A 171 -4.18 2.44 -13.58
CA ALA A 171 -2.96 2.57 -14.38
C ALA A 171 -1.85 1.62 -13.88
N ILE A 172 -1.65 1.52 -12.55
CA ILE A 172 -0.68 0.58 -11.97
C ILE A 172 -1.07 -0.87 -12.30
N ALA A 173 -2.33 -1.23 -12.15
CA ALA A 173 -2.82 -2.57 -12.50
C ALA A 173 -2.63 -2.88 -13.99
N ALA A 174 -2.84 -1.90 -14.87
CA ALA A 174 -2.57 -2.08 -16.30
C ALA A 174 -1.08 -2.28 -16.59
N VAL A 175 -0.19 -1.52 -15.91
CA VAL A 175 1.27 -1.66 -16.08
C VAL A 175 1.74 -3.00 -15.51
N SER A 176 1.22 -3.44 -14.37
CA SER A 176 1.61 -4.70 -13.74
C SER A 176 1.36 -5.91 -14.65
N TYR A 177 0.31 -5.87 -15.46
CA TYR A 177 0.03 -6.89 -16.47
C TYR A 177 1.20 -7.12 -17.45
N PHE A 178 1.94 -6.06 -17.78
CA PHE A 178 3.10 -6.16 -18.68
C PHE A 178 4.40 -6.51 -17.95
N VAL A 179 4.47 -6.25 -16.64
CA VAL A 179 5.66 -6.50 -15.82
C VAL A 179 5.72 -7.94 -15.34
N TYR A 180 4.59 -8.48 -14.84
CA TYR A 180 4.52 -9.86 -14.38
C TYR A 180 4.38 -10.80 -15.58
N THR A 181 5.47 -11.51 -15.91
CA THR A 181 5.52 -12.46 -17.01
C THR A 181 5.94 -13.83 -16.49
N VAL A 182 5.29 -14.88 -16.99
CA VAL A 182 5.63 -16.26 -16.67
C VAL A 182 6.32 -16.87 -17.90
N PRO A 183 7.47 -17.60 -17.74
CA PRO A 183 8.08 -18.32 -18.84
C PRO A 183 7.11 -19.40 -19.34
N GLY A 184 6.63 -19.26 -20.57
CA GLY A 184 5.80 -20.28 -21.22
C GLY A 184 6.63 -21.44 -21.78
N GLU A 185 6.01 -22.60 -21.95
CA GLU A 185 6.60 -23.72 -22.64
C GLU A 185 6.99 -23.32 -24.08
N GLY A 186 8.26 -23.52 -24.44
CA GLY A 186 8.78 -23.19 -25.77
C GLY A 186 9.36 -21.78 -25.93
N GLY A 187 9.62 -21.04 -24.85
CA GLY A 187 10.26 -19.72 -24.90
C GLY A 187 9.29 -18.56 -25.23
N ALA A 188 7.99 -18.83 -25.28
CA ALA A 188 6.99 -17.77 -25.37
C ALA A 188 6.82 -17.08 -24.01
N VAL A 189 6.81 -15.75 -24.01
CA VAL A 189 6.50 -14.97 -22.82
C VAL A 189 4.98 -14.98 -22.64
N LEU A 190 4.50 -15.64 -21.58
CA LEU A 190 3.09 -15.59 -21.18
C LEU A 190 2.93 -14.51 -20.14
N HIS A 191 1.95 -13.64 -20.34
CA HIS A 191 1.56 -12.66 -19.32
C HIS A 191 0.76 -13.39 -18.22
N ASP A 192 1.14 -13.15 -16.97
CA ASP A 192 0.41 -13.69 -15.84
C ASP A 192 -0.89 -12.89 -15.65
N TYR A 193 -2.03 -13.54 -15.88
CA TYR A 193 -3.37 -12.94 -15.73
C TYR A 193 -3.82 -12.81 -14.27
N LYS A 194 -2.90 -12.80 -13.32
CA LYS A 194 -3.26 -12.65 -11.91
C LYS A 194 -3.82 -11.24 -11.66
N PRO A 195 -4.98 -11.13 -11.03
CA PRO A 195 -5.63 -9.85 -10.74
C PRO A 195 -4.90 -9.02 -9.69
#